data_26a54dddfb162e894e19356dd4914b7c
#
_entry.id   26a54dddfb162e894e19356dd4914b7c
#
_cell.length_a   1.000
_cell.length_b   1.000
_cell.length_c   1.000
_cell.angle_alpha   90.00
_cell.angle_beta   90.00
_cell.angle_gamma   90.00
#
_symmetry.space_group_name_H-M   'P 1'
#
loop_
_entity.id
_entity.type
_entity.pdbx_description
1 polymer ?
#
loop_
_entity_poly.entity_id
_entity_poly.type
_entity_poly.pdbx_seq_one_letter_code
_entity_poly.pdbx_strand_id
1 'polypeptide(L)'
;MTTRTILLTLLGLGLLAFLYVTFFSESTGADASIDPVRYRQELLDKRAKKDEDFRSGSDSPVPDKATFNGLSYFAPDPAYRVTARLEPFADKTQKLVVRMSDGSEEVYEKFAHAVFRLNGETCRLLIVKVDDTYSILFRDLTSGQETYGGGRYLELDPKQMADTQAVLDFNTAYNPYCAYNPGYACPLPPAENKLPVAVKAGERYTHRTETSLLLDARP
;
A
#
# COMPACT_ATOMS: atom_id res chain seq x y z
N MET A 1 46.89 -7.68 -30.96
CA MET A 1 45.64 -6.87 -30.97
C MET A 1 46.03 -5.46 -31.34
N THR A 2 45.40 -4.88 -32.34
CA THR A 2 45.68 -3.51 -32.77
C THR A 2 45.04 -2.50 -31.78
N THR A 3 45.72 -1.35 -31.63
CA THR A 3 45.21 -0.25 -30.75
C THR A 3 43.74 0.10 -31.04
N ARG A 4 43.32 -0.05 -32.30
CA ARG A 4 41.97 0.17 -32.80
C ARG A 4 40.95 -0.84 -32.24
N THR A 5 41.38 -2.10 -32.10
CA THR A 5 40.54 -3.16 -31.51
C THR A 5 40.31 -2.94 -30.03
N ILE A 6 41.35 -2.53 -29.28
CA ILE A 6 41.28 -2.22 -27.84
C ILE A 6 40.34 -1.02 -27.58
N LEU A 7 40.44 0.03 -28.46
CA LEU A 7 39.56 1.20 -28.32
C LEU A 7 38.09 0.88 -28.54
N LEU A 8 37.79 0.03 -29.53
CA LEU A 8 36.42 -0.40 -29.83
C LEU A 8 35.83 -1.29 -28.73
N THR A 9 36.62 -2.16 -28.13
CA THR A 9 36.17 -2.99 -27.01
C THR A 9 35.90 -2.17 -25.74
N LEU A 10 36.72 -1.17 -25.44
CA LEU A 10 36.53 -0.25 -24.33
C LEU A 10 35.27 0.63 -24.51
N LEU A 11 35.03 1.10 -25.74
CA LEU A 11 33.81 1.86 -26.08
C LEU A 11 32.55 1.01 -25.95
N GLY A 12 32.60 -0.25 -26.40
CA GLY A 12 31.49 -1.21 -26.27
C GLY A 12 31.18 -1.55 -24.79
N LEU A 13 32.19 -1.76 -23.96
CA LEU A 13 32.02 -1.99 -22.51
C LEU A 13 31.47 -0.75 -21.82
N GLY A 14 31.92 0.44 -22.17
CA GLY A 14 31.40 1.70 -21.63
C GLY A 14 29.93 1.92 -22.02
N LEU A 15 29.53 1.60 -23.23
CA LEU A 15 28.14 1.69 -23.68
C LEU A 15 27.27 0.67 -22.99
N LEU A 16 27.72 -0.57 -22.78
CA LEU A 16 27.01 -1.60 -22.05
C LEU A 16 26.86 -1.23 -20.57
N ALA A 17 27.90 -0.69 -19.93
CA ALA A 17 27.84 -0.20 -18.55
C ALA A 17 26.89 1.00 -18.44
N PHE A 18 26.90 1.93 -19.39
CA PHE A 18 25.98 3.05 -19.44
C PHE A 18 24.52 2.58 -19.62
N LEU A 19 24.27 1.64 -20.54
CA LEU A 19 22.95 1.04 -20.72
C LEU A 19 22.51 0.27 -19.46
N TYR A 20 23.43 -0.48 -18.84
CA TYR A 20 23.13 -1.17 -17.59
C TYR A 20 22.73 -0.19 -16.49
N VAL A 21 23.51 0.88 -16.29
CA VAL A 21 23.21 1.91 -15.29
C VAL A 21 21.88 2.63 -15.62
N THR A 22 21.62 2.99 -16.89
CA THR A 22 20.39 3.71 -17.26
C THR A 22 19.14 2.83 -17.23
N PHE A 23 19.26 1.53 -17.53
CA PHE A 23 18.11 0.62 -17.55
C PHE A 23 17.93 -0.18 -16.26
N PHE A 24 18.99 -0.38 -15.48
CA PHE A 24 18.98 -1.18 -14.25
C PHE A 24 19.28 -0.40 -12.96
N SER A 25 19.66 0.89 -13.03
CA SER A 25 19.61 1.80 -11.88
C SER A 25 18.15 2.20 -11.61
N GLU A 26 17.32 1.21 -11.30
CA GLU A 26 16.05 1.51 -10.65
C GLU A 26 16.37 2.09 -9.29
N SER A 27 15.86 3.30 -9.03
CA SER A 27 15.99 3.98 -7.76
C SER A 27 15.43 3.09 -6.65
N THR A 28 16.30 2.35 -6.01
CA THR A 28 16.01 1.73 -4.73
C THR A 28 16.02 2.84 -3.71
N GLY A 29 14.86 3.30 -3.29
CA GLY A 29 14.98 4.19 -2.18
C GLY A 29 13.70 4.89 -1.79
N ALA A 30 13.57 5.02 -0.49
CA ALA A 30 12.78 6.04 0.14
C ALA A 30 12.95 7.36 -0.63
N ASP A 31 11.86 8.07 -0.84
CA ASP A 31 11.86 9.37 -1.50
C ASP A 31 12.79 10.34 -0.73
N ALA A 32 14.00 10.54 -1.24
CA ALA A 32 15.02 11.37 -0.62
C ALA A 32 14.63 12.86 -0.54
N SER A 33 13.48 13.25 -1.09
CA SER A 33 12.99 14.62 -1.13
C SER A 33 12.21 15.03 0.12
N ILE A 34 11.89 14.10 1.03
CA ILE A 34 11.11 14.40 2.24
C ILE A 34 12.01 14.62 3.46
N ASP A 35 11.69 15.64 4.24
CA ASP A 35 12.23 15.79 5.60
C ASP A 35 11.64 14.69 6.51
N PRO A 36 12.46 13.74 7.03
CA PRO A 36 11.95 12.61 7.80
C PRO A 36 11.24 13.03 9.10
N VAL A 37 11.66 14.12 9.72
CA VAL A 37 11.08 14.61 10.98
C VAL A 37 9.69 15.16 10.71
N ARG A 38 9.58 16.03 9.72
CA ARG A 38 8.30 16.62 9.30
C ARG A 38 7.34 15.54 8.81
N TYR A 39 7.79 14.63 7.96
CA TYR A 39 6.98 13.52 7.48
C TYR A 39 6.42 12.68 8.63
N ARG A 40 7.27 12.31 9.59
CA ARG A 40 6.85 11.55 10.77
C ARG A 40 5.76 12.29 11.54
N GLN A 41 5.93 13.60 11.78
CA GLN A 41 4.95 14.40 12.51
C GLN A 41 3.62 14.46 11.77
N GLU A 42 3.63 14.79 10.47
CA GLU A 42 2.42 14.84 9.64
C GLU A 42 1.66 13.50 9.63
N LEU A 43 2.40 12.38 9.62
CA LEU A 43 1.79 11.05 9.69
C LEU A 43 1.16 10.77 11.05
N LEU A 44 1.82 11.14 12.16
CA LEU A 44 1.28 10.99 13.50
C LEU A 44 0.04 11.85 13.73
N ASP A 45 0.02 13.09 13.22
CA ASP A 45 -1.13 13.98 13.28
C ASP A 45 -2.35 13.41 12.51
N LYS A 46 -2.11 12.84 11.33
CA LYS A 46 -3.16 12.14 10.55
C LYS A 46 -3.72 10.93 11.31
N ARG A 47 -2.86 10.15 11.97
CA ARG A 47 -3.27 8.99 12.77
C ARG A 47 -4.10 9.41 13.99
N ALA A 48 -3.66 10.45 14.70
CA ALA A 48 -4.39 11.00 15.84
C ALA A 48 -5.78 11.53 15.41
N LYS A 49 -5.85 12.21 14.26
CA LYS A 49 -7.13 12.66 13.70
C LYS A 49 -8.04 11.48 13.38
N LYS A 50 -7.52 10.44 12.73
CA LYS A 50 -8.30 9.23 12.41
C LYS A 50 -8.81 8.54 13.68
N ASP A 51 -7.99 8.44 14.72
CA ASP A 51 -8.39 7.89 16.01
C ASP A 51 -9.55 8.69 16.62
N GLU A 52 -9.53 10.02 16.51
CA GLU A 52 -10.61 10.87 16.98
C GLU A 52 -11.88 10.69 16.13
N ASP A 53 -11.74 10.64 14.80
CA ASP A 53 -12.87 10.38 13.90
C ASP A 53 -13.53 9.01 14.22
N PHE A 54 -12.74 7.99 14.58
CA PHE A 54 -13.24 6.67 14.99
C PHE A 54 -13.91 6.71 16.38
N ARG A 55 -13.41 7.54 17.30
CA ARG A 55 -13.96 7.67 18.67
C ARG A 55 -15.27 8.45 18.70
N SER A 56 -15.35 9.55 17.96
CA SER A 56 -16.44 10.54 18.08
C SER A 56 -17.26 10.74 16.81
N GLY A 57 -16.72 10.41 15.63
CA GLY A 57 -17.34 10.65 14.33
C GLY A 57 -18.69 9.94 14.18
N SER A 58 -19.64 10.58 13.48
CA SER A 58 -20.97 9.99 13.17
C SER A 58 -20.86 8.72 12.33
N ASP A 59 -19.87 8.70 11.42
CA ASP A 59 -19.68 7.63 10.43
C ASP A 59 -18.63 6.60 10.86
N SER A 60 -18.31 6.59 12.17
CA SER A 60 -17.36 5.64 12.74
C SER A 60 -17.85 4.19 12.58
N PRO A 61 -17.00 3.28 12.08
CA PRO A 61 -17.35 1.87 11.99
C PRO A 61 -17.30 1.15 13.36
N VAL A 62 -16.84 1.82 14.42
CA VAL A 62 -16.71 1.21 15.74
C VAL A 62 -18.09 1.10 16.40
N PRO A 63 -18.60 -0.12 16.65
CA PRO A 63 -19.94 -0.31 17.23
C PRO A 63 -20.05 0.23 18.66
N ASP A 64 -19.01 0.03 19.46
CA ASP A 64 -18.95 0.50 20.86
C ASP A 64 -17.78 1.48 21.03
N LYS A 65 -18.11 2.77 20.94
CA LYS A 65 -17.14 3.86 21.06
C LYS A 65 -16.56 4.00 22.48
N ALA A 66 -17.30 3.51 23.51
CA ALA A 66 -16.85 3.60 24.89
C ALA A 66 -15.64 2.70 25.17
N THR A 67 -15.53 1.59 24.44
CA THR A 67 -14.41 0.63 24.56
C THR A 67 -13.32 0.84 23.52
N PHE A 68 -13.44 1.86 22.67
CA PHE A 68 -12.44 2.14 21.66
C PHE A 68 -11.17 2.77 22.26
N ASN A 69 -10.07 2.04 22.20
CA ASN A 69 -8.76 2.44 22.75
C ASN A 69 -7.76 3.00 21.70
N GLY A 70 -8.25 3.34 20.50
CA GLY A 70 -7.43 3.79 19.40
C GLY A 70 -7.07 2.68 18.42
N LEU A 71 -6.63 3.09 17.22
CA LEU A 71 -6.14 2.20 16.18
C LEU A 71 -4.68 1.81 16.47
N SER A 72 -4.29 0.64 16.03
CA SER A 72 -2.92 0.15 16.17
C SER A 72 -2.14 0.37 14.88
N TYR A 73 -0.89 0.81 14.97
CA TYR A 73 -0.05 1.12 13.82
C TYR A 73 1.36 0.55 13.98
N PHE A 74 2.00 0.25 12.85
CA PHE A 74 3.45 0.12 12.82
C PHE A 74 4.10 1.50 13.01
N ALA A 75 5.34 1.52 13.51
CA ALA A 75 6.11 2.76 13.57
C ALA A 75 6.26 3.36 12.16
N PRO A 76 6.20 4.69 12.01
CA PRO A 76 6.50 5.34 10.74
C PRO A 76 7.89 4.97 10.22
N ASP A 77 7.95 4.47 8.99
CA ASP A 77 9.21 4.10 8.34
C ASP A 77 9.22 4.59 6.89
N PRO A 78 10.06 5.58 6.54
CA PRO A 78 10.18 6.08 5.17
C PRO A 78 10.56 5.02 4.12
N ALA A 79 11.16 3.89 4.51
CA ALA A 79 11.48 2.80 3.59
C ALA A 79 10.24 2.17 2.95
N TYR A 80 9.07 2.34 3.57
CA TYR A 80 7.79 1.91 3.03
C TYR A 80 7.06 3.00 2.22
N ARG A 81 7.71 4.11 1.93
CA ARG A 81 7.26 5.12 0.99
C ARG A 81 8.11 5.01 -0.26
N VAL A 82 7.56 4.46 -1.33
CA VAL A 82 8.30 4.08 -2.54
C VAL A 82 7.72 4.76 -3.78
N THR A 83 8.58 5.07 -4.74
CA THR A 83 8.16 5.50 -6.07
C THR A 83 7.95 4.26 -6.95
N ALA A 84 6.75 4.12 -7.49
CA ALA A 84 6.39 3.07 -8.42
C ALA A 84 6.36 3.60 -9.86
N ARG A 85 6.85 2.80 -10.80
CA ARG A 85 6.61 3.02 -12.22
C ARG A 85 5.21 2.54 -12.57
N LEU A 86 4.44 3.36 -13.28
CA LEU A 86 3.11 3.03 -13.75
C LEU A 86 3.15 2.33 -15.11
N GLU A 87 2.40 1.26 -15.22
CA GLU A 87 2.11 0.53 -16.47
C GLU A 87 0.61 0.67 -16.77
N PRO A 88 0.20 1.74 -17.48
CA PRO A 88 -1.20 1.95 -17.80
C PRO A 88 -1.71 0.89 -18.77
N PHE A 89 -2.99 0.55 -18.67
CA PHE A 89 -3.64 -0.31 -19.64
C PHE A 89 -3.79 0.40 -20.98
N ALA A 90 -3.54 -0.31 -22.08
CA ALA A 90 -3.76 0.20 -23.43
C ALA A 90 -5.25 0.49 -23.68
N ASP A 91 -6.11 -0.40 -23.20
CA ASP A 91 -7.56 -0.22 -23.17
C ASP A 91 -7.98 0.31 -21.79
N LYS A 92 -8.33 1.58 -21.74
CA LYS A 92 -8.77 2.27 -20.52
C LYS A 92 -10.22 1.95 -20.10
N THR A 93 -10.93 1.16 -20.90
CA THR A 93 -12.30 0.73 -20.58
C THR A 93 -12.33 -0.56 -19.78
N GLN A 94 -11.15 -1.15 -19.48
CA GLN A 94 -11.08 -2.39 -18.72
C GLN A 94 -11.66 -2.24 -17.33
N LYS A 95 -12.52 -3.17 -16.98
CA LYS A 95 -13.17 -3.25 -15.67
C LYS A 95 -12.65 -4.45 -14.89
N LEU A 96 -12.76 -4.36 -13.58
CA LEU A 96 -12.51 -5.43 -12.63
C LEU A 96 -13.80 -5.69 -11.85
N VAL A 97 -14.28 -6.93 -11.87
CA VAL A 97 -15.30 -7.37 -10.93
C VAL A 97 -14.62 -7.65 -9.59
N VAL A 98 -14.95 -6.88 -8.58
CA VAL A 98 -14.42 -6.98 -7.22
C VAL A 98 -15.44 -7.67 -6.34
N ARG A 99 -15.04 -8.76 -5.69
CA ARG A 99 -15.87 -9.43 -4.70
C ARG A 99 -15.85 -8.61 -3.40
N MET A 100 -17.03 -8.43 -2.81
CA MET A 100 -17.19 -7.77 -1.51
C MET A 100 -17.14 -8.79 -0.37
N SER A 101 -16.93 -8.30 0.86
CA SER A 101 -16.86 -9.15 2.06
C SER A 101 -18.18 -9.83 2.43
N ASP A 102 -19.32 -9.31 1.98
CA ASP A 102 -20.65 -9.89 2.15
C ASP A 102 -21.04 -10.87 1.03
N GLY A 103 -20.14 -11.08 0.05
CA GLY A 103 -20.34 -11.96 -1.11
C GLY A 103 -20.97 -11.27 -2.33
N SER A 104 -21.36 -10.02 -2.24
CA SER A 104 -21.78 -9.21 -3.39
C SER A 104 -20.59 -8.86 -4.29
N GLU A 105 -20.85 -8.24 -5.43
CA GLU A 105 -19.83 -7.84 -6.41
C GLU A 105 -20.03 -6.39 -6.84
N GLU A 106 -18.93 -5.69 -7.03
CA GLU A 106 -18.89 -4.34 -7.60
C GLU A 106 -17.93 -4.27 -8.78
N VAL A 107 -18.09 -3.26 -9.64
CA VAL A 107 -17.30 -3.09 -10.86
C VAL A 107 -16.44 -1.84 -10.73
N TYR A 108 -15.12 -2.03 -10.75
CA TYR A 108 -14.12 -0.97 -10.67
C TYR A 108 -13.40 -0.78 -12.00
N GLU A 109 -12.89 0.41 -12.24
CA GLU A 109 -12.01 0.68 -13.40
C GLU A 109 -10.59 0.24 -13.11
N LYS A 110 -9.97 -0.49 -14.03
CA LYS A 110 -8.53 -0.75 -13.97
C LYS A 110 -7.78 0.47 -14.48
N PHE A 111 -6.96 1.07 -13.62
CA PHE A 111 -6.22 2.25 -14.01
C PHE A 111 -4.82 1.92 -14.56
N ALA A 112 -3.98 1.30 -13.77
CA ALA A 112 -2.61 0.94 -14.13
C ALA A 112 -2.09 -0.17 -13.21
N HIS A 113 -0.97 -0.80 -13.56
CA HIS A 113 -0.16 -1.51 -12.59
C HIS A 113 0.96 -0.61 -12.07
N ALA A 114 1.15 -0.62 -10.77
CA ALA A 114 2.29 -0.01 -10.10
C ALA A 114 3.39 -1.06 -9.93
N VAL A 115 4.57 -0.83 -10.50
CA VAL A 115 5.75 -1.70 -10.39
C VAL A 115 6.81 -0.97 -9.57
N PHE A 116 7.29 -1.61 -8.50
CA PHE A 116 8.21 -1.02 -7.53
C PHE A 116 9.08 -2.08 -6.87
N ARG A 117 10.10 -1.64 -6.14
CA ARG A 117 10.90 -2.53 -5.29
C ARG A 117 10.57 -2.28 -3.83
N LEU A 118 10.40 -3.36 -3.07
CA LEU A 118 10.17 -3.30 -1.63
C LEU A 118 10.87 -4.49 -0.96
N ASN A 119 11.68 -4.21 0.05
CA ASN A 119 12.45 -5.24 0.78
C ASN A 119 13.29 -6.15 -0.14
N GLY A 120 13.85 -5.57 -1.22
CA GLY A 120 14.68 -6.29 -2.18
C GLY A 120 13.92 -7.03 -3.29
N GLU A 121 12.60 -7.18 -3.17
CA GLU A 121 11.74 -7.86 -4.15
C GLU A 121 11.10 -6.87 -5.12
N THR A 122 10.92 -7.30 -6.37
CA THR A 122 10.11 -6.57 -7.34
C THR A 122 8.64 -6.91 -7.12
N CYS A 123 7.86 -5.88 -6.83
CA CYS A 123 6.44 -5.96 -6.54
C CYS A 123 5.62 -5.33 -7.67
N ARG A 124 4.40 -5.83 -7.86
CA ARG A 124 3.44 -5.31 -8.83
C ARG A 124 2.05 -5.33 -8.23
N LEU A 125 1.35 -4.21 -8.28
CA LEU A 125 -0.01 -4.06 -7.75
C LEU A 125 -0.91 -3.37 -8.78
N LEU A 126 -2.13 -3.85 -8.93
CA LEU A 126 -3.17 -3.20 -9.71
C LEU A 126 -3.72 -2.01 -8.92
N ILE A 127 -3.71 -0.84 -9.54
CA ILE A 127 -4.43 0.34 -9.11
C ILE A 127 -5.82 0.31 -9.75
N VAL A 128 -6.84 0.43 -8.95
CA VAL A 128 -8.23 0.61 -9.41
C VAL A 128 -8.68 2.04 -9.20
N LYS A 129 -9.63 2.48 -10.02
CA LYS A 129 -10.31 3.76 -9.87
C LYS A 129 -11.78 3.53 -9.57
N VAL A 130 -12.26 4.18 -8.52
CA VAL A 130 -13.67 4.25 -8.15
C VAL A 130 -14.01 5.73 -8.00
N ASP A 131 -14.93 6.22 -8.81
CA ASP A 131 -15.20 7.64 -8.94
C ASP A 131 -13.92 8.43 -9.22
N ASP A 132 -13.54 9.34 -8.34
CA ASP A 132 -12.30 10.12 -8.45
C ASP A 132 -11.16 9.61 -7.56
N THR A 133 -11.35 8.46 -6.91
CA THR A 133 -10.36 7.89 -5.98
C THR A 133 -9.56 6.77 -6.65
N TYR A 134 -8.24 6.86 -6.56
CA TYR A 134 -7.31 5.81 -6.97
C TYR A 134 -6.91 4.99 -5.74
N SER A 135 -7.12 3.68 -5.81
CA SER A 135 -6.88 2.80 -4.66
C SER A 135 -6.14 1.54 -5.05
N ILE A 136 -5.36 1.03 -4.13
CA ILE A 136 -4.77 -0.30 -4.16
C ILE A 136 -5.34 -1.09 -2.99
N LEU A 137 -6.07 -2.15 -3.30
CA LEU A 137 -6.50 -3.13 -2.32
C LEU A 137 -5.49 -4.28 -2.36
N PHE A 138 -4.82 -4.58 -1.24
CA PHE A 138 -3.72 -5.54 -1.26
C PHE A 138 -3.68 -6.44 -0.04
N ARG A 139 -3.02 -7.59 -0.20
CA ARG A 139 -2.56 -8.47 0.88
C ARG A 139 -1.06 -8.60 0.83
N ASP A 140 -0.46 -8.90 1.96
CA ASP A 140 0.97 -9.14 2.11
C ASP A 140 1.23 -10.25 3.13
N LEU A 141 2.48 -10.56 3.45
CA LEU A 141 2.82 -11.64 4.38
C LEU A 141 2.42 -11.36 5.84
N THR A 142 2.00 -10.13 6.17
CA THR A 142 1.46 -9.80 7.51
C THR A 142 -0.04 -10.07 7.64
N SER A 143 -0.73 -10.28 6.51
CA SER A 143 -2.20 -10.44 6.47
C SER A 143 -2.66 -11.67 7.23
N GLY A 144 -3.58 -11.48 8.18
CA GLY A 144 -4.08 -12.54 9.07
C GLY A 144 -3.17 -12.85 10.26
N GLN A 145 -2.05 -12.13 10.41
CA GLN A 145 -1.11 -12.27 11.53
C GLN A 145 -0.99 -10.93 12.29
N GLU A 146 -0.31 -9.95 11.71
CA GLU A 146 -0.09 -8.61 12.27
C GLU A 146 -1.05 -7.57 11.70
N THR A 147 -1.69 -7.86 10.55
CA THR A 147 -2.67 -7.00 9.88
C THR A 147 -3.93 -7.79 9.53
N TYR A 148 -4.99 -7.08 9.15
CA TYR A 148 -6.28 -7.69 8.84
C TYR A 148 -6.20 -8.74 7.74
N GLY A 149 -6.78 -9.92 7.96
CA GLY A 149 -6.73 -11.04 7.02
C GLY A 149 -7.46 -10.79 5.70
N GLY A 150 -8.46 -9.91 5.71
CA GLY A 150 -9.16 -9.43 4.51
C GLY A 150 -8.31 -8.55 3.61
N GLY A 151 -7.14 -8.06 4.08
CA GLY A 151 -6.27 -7.14 3.38
C GLY A 151 -6.43 -5.70 3.84
N ARG A 152 -5.61 -4.81 3.29
CA ARG A 152 -5.59 -3.38 3.57
C ARG A 152 -5.74 -2.58 2.29
N TYR A 153 -6.05 -1.30 2.45
CA TYR A 153 -6.20 -0.35 1.36
C TYR A 153 -5.12 0.72 1.42
N LEU A 154 -4.73 1.18 0.26
CA LEU A 154 -3.83 2.31 0.07
C LEU A 154 -4.47 3.24 -0.95
N GLU A 155 -4.88 4.42 -0.52
CA GLU A 155 -5.33 5.49 -1.41
C GLU A 155 -4.13 6.28 -1.94
N LEU A 156 -4.17 6.61 -3.22
CA LEU A 156 -3.14 7.39 -3.86
C LEU A 156 -3.60 8.85 -3.98
N ASP A 157 -2.72 9.77 -3.58
CA ASP A 157 -2.93 11.20 -3.80
C ASP A 157 -2.66 11.52 -5.28
N PRO A 158 -3.65 12.00 -6.06
CA PRO A 158 -3.45 12.36 -7.46
C PRO A 158 -2.32 13.38 -7.67
N LYS A 159 -2.02 14.21 -6.66
CA LYS A 159 -0.91 15.19 -6.71
C LYS A 159 0.47 14.52 -6.67
N GLN A 160 0.55 13.28 -6.22
CA GLN A 160 1.76 12.47 -6.15
C GLN A 160 1.83 11.45 -7.29
N MET A 161 0.97 11.62 -8.29
CA MET A 161 0.94 10.80 -9.51
C MET A 161 1.37 11.64 -10.70
N ALA A 162 2.24 11.07 -11.52
CA ALA A 162 2.60 11.57 -12.85
C ALA A 162 2.20 10.53 -13.90
N ASP A 163 2.34 10.84 -15.19
CA ASP A 163 1.92 9.92 -16.26
C ASP A 163 2.58 8.54 -16.19
N THR A 164 3.80 8.48 -15.65
CA THR A 164 4.61 7.25 -15.61
C THR A 164 5.01 6.81 -14.22
N GLN A 165 4.68 7.56 -13.18
CA GLN A 165 5.10 7.28 -11.80
C GLN A 165 4.02 7.66 -10.79
N ALA A 166 4.01 6.96 -9.64
CA ALA A 166 3.21 7.31 -8.48
C ALA A 166 4.00 7.03 -7.20
N VAL A 167 3.74 7.81 -6.16
CA VAL A 167 4.26 7.51 -4.83
C VAL A 167 3.27 6.62 -4.08
N LEU A 168 3.77 5.47 -3.62
CA LEU A 168 3.04 4.54 -2.77
C LEU A 168 3.56 4.66 -1.34
N ASP A 169 2.75 5.23 -0.46
CA ASP A 169 3.11 5.39 0.95
C ASP A 169 2.38 4.37 1.83
N PHE A 170 2.96 3.19 2.01
CA PHE A 170 2.35 2.13 2.81
C PHE A 170 2.21 2.49 4.30
N ASN A 171 2.87 3.56 4.79
CA ASN A 171 2.64 4.07 6.14
C ASN A 171 1.22 4.62 6.34
N THR A 172 0.51 4.91 5.25
CA THR A 172 -0.89 5.33 5.24
C THR A 172 -1.87 4.19 4.96
N ALA A 173 -1.37 2.96 4.73
CA ALA A 173 -2.23 1.81 4.51
C ALA A 173 -3.13 1.54 5.73
N TYR A 174 -4.41 1.23 5.47
CA TYR A 174 -5.43 1.13 6.50
C TYR A 174 -6.32 -0.11 6.32
N ASN A 175 -6.96 -0.53 7.40
CA ASN A 175 -7.93 -1.61 7.39
C ASN A 175 -9.30 -1.11 6.91
N PRO A 176 -10.03 -1.90 6.10
CA PRO A 176 -11.41 -1.58 5.73
C PRO A 176 -12.34 -1.58 6.94
N TYR A 177 -13.48 -0.92 6.83
CA TYR A 177 -14.46 -0.81 7.91
C TYR A 177 -15.01 -2.17 8.37
N CYS A 178 -15.10 -3.15 7.48
CA CYS A 178 -15.49 -4.51 7.85
C CYS A 178 -14.51 -5.23 8.81
N ALA A 179 -13.29 -4.72 8.96
CA ALA A 179 -12.36 -5.18 9.99
C ALA A 179 -12.83 -4.81 11.42
N TYR A 180 -13.62 -3.74 11.55
CA TYR A 180 -14.13 -3.23 12.83
C TYR A 180 -15.60 -3.56 13.05
N ASN A 181 -16.37 -3.65 11.98
CA ASN A 181 -17.82 -3.92 12.01
C ASN A 181 -18.22 -4.79 10.80
N PRO A 182 -18.61 -6.05 11.04
CA PRO A 182 -18.97 -6.99 9.96
C PRO A 182 -20.23 -6.59 9.18
N GLY A 183 -20.97 -5.57 9.63
CA GLY A 183 -22.10 -5.01 8.88
C GLY A 183 -21.72 -4.21 7.64
N TYR A 184 -20.42 -3.91 7.44
CA TYR A 184 -19.95 -3.23 6.24
C TYR A 184 -19.55 -4.22 5.15
N ALA A 185 -20.06 -4.03 3.94
CA ALA A 185 -19.57 -4.67 2.73
C ALA A 185 -18.32 -3.93 2.25
N CYS A 186 -17.18 -4.61 2.19
CA CYS A 186 -15.90 -4.03 1.80
C CYS A 186 -15.27 -4.80 0.65
N PRO A 187 -14.68 -4.12 -0.36
CA PRO A 187 -14.05 -4.78 -1.49
C PRO A 187 -12.83 -5.61 -1.07
N LEU A 188 -12.76 -6.84 -1.57
CA LEU A 188 -11.63 -7.73 -1.30
C LEU A 188 -10.51 -7.52 -2.32
N PRO A 189 -9.24 -7.54 -1.89
CA PRO A 189 -8.10 -7.48 -2.79
C PRO A 189 -8.16 -8.54 -3.88
N PRO A 190 -7.95 -8.17 -5.16
CA PRO A 190 -7.86 -9.15 -6.24
C PRO A 190 -6.65 -10.06 -6.05
N ALA A 191 -6.69 -11.25 -6.64
CA ALA A 191 -5.65 -12.26 -6.44
C ALA A 191 -4.24 -11.77 -6.86
N GLU A 192 -4.17 -10.91 -7.87
CA GLU A 192 -2.92 -10.30 -8.35
C GLU A 192 -2.30 -9.29 -7.36
N ASN A 193 -3.10 -8.75 -6.42
CA ASN A 193 -2.62 -7.79 -5.42
C ASN A 193 -2.16 -8.47 -4.13
N LYS A 194 -1.44 -9.58 -4.27
CA LYS A 194 -0.79 -10.26 -3.14
C LYS A 194 0.72 -10.06 -3.22
N LEU A 195 1.26 -9.29 -2.28
CA LEU A 195 2.69 -9.03 -2.19
C LEU A 195 3.46 -10.24 -1.61
N PRO A 196 4.64 -10.57 -2.16
CA PRO A 196 5.49 -11.65 -1.66
C PRO A 196 6.34 -11.23 -0.43
N VAL A 197 6.15 -10.03 0.08
CA VAL A 197 6.90 -9.44 1.20
C VAL A 197 5.98 -9.05 2.35
N ALA A 198 6.53 -8.89 3.55
CA ALA A 198 5.83 -8.34 4.70
C ALA A 198 5.87 -6.80 4.65
N VAL A 199 4.71 -6.15 4.67
CA VAL A 199 4.59 -4.69 4.71
C VAL A 199 4.32 -4.27 6.16
N LYS A 200 5.38 -4.05 6.92
CA LYS A 200 5.32 -3.61 8.32
C LYS A 200 5.19 -2.09 8.44
N ALA A 201 4.18 -1.55 7.77
CA ALA A 201 3.83 -0.13 7.76
C ALA A 201 2.31 0.04 7.77
N GLY A 202 1.80 1.22 8.14
CA GLY A 202 0.36 1.50 8.20
C GLY A 202 -0.33 0.87 9.41
N GLU A 203 -1.62 0.61 9.28
CA GLU A 203 -2.43 0.02 10.33
C GLU A 203 -2.10 -1.44 10.57
N ARG A 204 -2.07 -1.80 11.85
CA ARG A 204 -2.06 -3.17 12.36
C ARG A 204 -3.48 -3.61 12.68
N TYR A 205 -3.65 -4.90 12.83
CA TYR A 205 -4.89 -5.48 13.31
C TYR A 205 -4.58 -6.50 14.39
N THR A 206 -4.96 -6.16 15.63
CA THR A 206 -4.88 -7.10 16.73
C THR A 206 -6.25 -7.79 16.84
N HIS A 207 -6.29 -9.08 16.51
CA HIS A 207 -7.46 -9.88 16.86
C HIS A 207 -7.70 -9.73 18.36
N ARG A 208 -8.86 -9.22 18.77
CA ARG A 208 -9.36 -9.53 20.10
C ARG A 208 -9.55 -11.04 20.12
N THR A 209 -8.62 -11.76 20.71
CA THR A 209 -8.80 -13.18 21.00
C THR A 209 -10.01 -13.27 21.94
N GLU A 210 -10.96 -14.17 21.65
CA GLU A 210 -12.11 -14.47 22.52
C GLU A 210 -11.68 -14.74 23.97
N THR A 211 -10.43 -15.13 24.19
CA THR A 211 -9.81 -15.31 25.50
C THR A 211 -9.78 -14.02 26.34
N SER A 212 -9.69 -12.81 25.72
CA SER A 212 -9.75 -11.55 26.48
C SER A 212 -11.16 -11.22 26.96
N LEU A 213 -12.19 -11.63 26.21
CA LEU A 213 -13.59 -11.47 26.62
C LEU A 213 -13.96 -12.37 27.81
N LEU A 214 -13.31 -13.54 27.95
CA LEU A 214 -13.51 -14.44 29.05
C LEU A 214 -12.77 -14.02 30.32
N LEU A 215 -11.74 -13.19 30.24
CA LEU A 215 -11.02 -12.64 31.40
C LEU A 215 -11.73 -11.42 32.00
N ASP A 216 -12.39 -10.60 31.14
CA ASP A 216 -13.17 -9.44 31.57
C ASP A 216 -14.56 -9.83 32.11
N ALA A 217 -15.01 -11.05 31.88
CA ALA A 217 -16.30 -11.58 32.33
C ALA A 217 -16.24 -12.37 33.65
N ARG A 218 -15.14 -12.33 34.40
CA ARG A 218 -15.09 -12.91 35.75
C ARG A 218 -15.51 -11.89 36.78
N PRO A 219 -16.51 -12.24 37.61
CA PRO A 219 -17.03 -11.39 38.68
C PRO A 219 -16.02 -11.09 39.77
#